data_681d72b62fb66613e99f7e72e4dd4b48
#
_entry.id   681d72b62fb66613e99f7e72e4dd4b48
#
_cell.length_a   1.000
_cell.length_b   1.000
_cell.length_c   1.000
_cell.angle_alpha   90.00
_cell.angle_beta   90.00
_cell.angle_gamma   90.00
#
_symmetry.space_group_name_H-M   'P 1'
#
loop_
_entity.id
_entity.type
_entity.pdbx_description
1 polymer ?
#
loop_
_entity_poly.entity_id
_entity_poly.type
_entity_poly.pdbx_seq_one_letter_code
_entity_poly.pdbx_strand_id
1 'polypeptide(L)'
;MKRKPKVLSRWIKIGGLLALGVIGGAIVLLLIRWPFKRDTVVRALQEQFSSTVEVKTFHATYFTPGCVVEGVTFRRNSDGDAPPIATIEKLTIQGAYWEFFSAPKRVRRVRIEGLHIFVSPRSERTDNAARPTGPAQSTLIIDEIIADGAVVEVASGEPGTEPLRFEIHKLALNSVAEDRPMSFHAALLNAKPPGEIRTDGQFGPLRPQNAGQTVLSGSYVFQRADLGIFPGISGTLSSTGKFNGVLERIEVEGSTDAPDFQVTRPDHTVHLKTQFHGIVNGMDGDVSLQSVQAQFERTSLVSQVEVAKKAASGGKTVSLGVTELQGRIQDWLRLLSVGDPPALTGAMNFRAQVRVPPGKGRFIERINLRGDFGIDAASFIHPTTQEKVDNLSQLAQDGKENDDPTSVVENLKGHVALNQAIATFSDLSFSVPGALAHMHGTYGLLTQQIDLHGTLQLDNKLSKGSKGVKSVLLKSVEPFLKKKNKGEIVPIKVGGTFRQPSYGLDVIP
;
A
#
# COMPACT_ATOMS: atom_id res chain seq x y z
N MET A 1 73.24 48.75 -42.82
CA MET A 1 72.91 47.31 -42.73
C MET A 1 73.18 46.85 -41.30
N LYS A 2 72.11 46.65 -40.46
CA LYS A 2 72.29 46.14 -39.09
C LYS A 2 71.95 44.67 -39.09
N ARG A 3 72.84 43.80 -38.78
CA ARG A 3 72.68 42.36 -38.56
C ARG A 3 71.93 42.15 -37.24
N LYS A 4 70.72 41.56 -37.25
CA LYS A 4 69.95 41.12 -36.06
C LYS A 4 70.65 39.85 -35.52
N PRO A 5 70.67 39.68 -34.18
CA PRO A 5 71.39 38.59 -33.53
C PRO A 5 70.68 37.25 -33.72
N LYS A 6 71.34 36.25 -34.24
CA LYS A 6 70.92 34.81 -34.33
C LYS A 6 70.78 34.11 -32.96
N VAL A 7 71.05 34.78 -31.87
CA VAL A 7 71.03 34.21 -30.52
C VAL A 7 69.56 33.97 -29.99
N LEU A 8 68.66 34.83 -30.36
CA LEU A 8 67.24 34.71 -29.86
C LEU A 8 66.51 33.44 -30.38
N SER A 9 66.85 32.99 -31.58
CA SER A 9 66.27 31.77 -32.18
C SER A 9 66.75 30.45 -31.50
N ARG A 10 67.94 30.46 -30.91
CA ARG A 10 68.48 29.27 -30.20
C ARG A 10 67.81 29.08 -28.82
N TRP A 11 67.59 30.16 -28.08
CA TRP A 11 66.96 30.10 -26.78
C TRP A 11 65.47 29.69 -26.88
N ILE A 12 64.73 30.12 -27.91
CA ILE A 12 63.38 29.71 -28.20
C ILE A 12 63.33 28.22 -28.53
N LYS A 13 64.25 27.69 -29.28
CA LYS A 13 64.34 26.24 -29.61
C LYS A 13 64.69 25.38 -28.38
N ILE A 14 65.60 25.85 -27.53
CA ILE A 14 66.01 25.15 -26.31
C ILE A 14 64.86 25.19 -25.28
N GLY A 15 64.15 26.34 -25.12
CA GLY A 15 62.95 26.47 -24.28
C GLY A 15 61.82 25.57 -24.77
N GLY A 16 61.60 25.47 -26.07
CA GLY A 16 60.58 24.59 -26.65
C GLY A 16 60.93 23.09 -26.46
N LEU A 17 62.21 22.69 -26.55
CA LEU A 17 62.59 21.30 -26.27
C LEU A 17 62.53 20.94 -24.81
N LEU A 18 62.87 21.85 -23.90
CA LEU A 18 62.67 21.67 -22.45
C LEU A 18 61.16 21.59 -22.07
N ALA A 19 60.33 22.46 -22.64
CA ALA A 19 58.87 22.41 -22.44
C ALA A 19 58.27 21.08 -22.94
N LEU A 20 58.72 20.59 -24.11
CA LEU A 20 58.29 19.28 -24.64
C LEU A 20 58.76 18.11 -23.75
N GLY A 21 60.00 18.20 -23.19
CA GLY A 21 60.53 17.20 -22.25
C GLY A 21 59.72 17.17 -20.92
N VAL A 22 59.37 18.34 -20.39
CA VAL A 22 58.56 18.45 -19.19
C VAL A 22 57.11 17.95 -19.43
N ILE A 23 56.51 18.31 -20.57
CA ILE A 23 55.19 17.80 -20.96
C ILE A 23 55.21 16.29 -21.19
N GLY A 24 56.25 15.78 -21.88
CA GLY A 24 56.44 14.34 -22.08
C GLY A 24 56.64 13.59 -20.76
N GLY A 25 57.45 14.12 -19.85
CA GLY A 25 57.65 13.57 -18.52
C GLY A 25 56.36 13.60 -17.64
N ALA A 26 55.59 14.68 -17.71
CA ALA A 26 54.32 14.78 -17.03
C ALA A 26 53.30 13.78 -17.58
N ILE A 27 53.25 13.58 -18.90
CA ILE A 27 52.37 12.58 -19.53
C ILE A 27 52.78 11.16 -19.10
N VAL A 28 54.06 10.84 -19.08
CA VAL A 28 54.58 9.53 -18.65
C VAL A 28 54.26 9.30 -17.16
N LEU A 29 54.46 10.28 -16.30
CA LEU A 29 54.09 10.22 -14.87
C LEU A 29 52.60 10.03 -14.66
N LEU A 30 51.76 10.72 -15.46
CA LEU A 30 50.30 10.57 -15.47
C LEU A 30 49.88 9.15 -15.88
N LEU A 31 50.49 8.59 -16.93
CA LEU A 31 50.21 7.24 -17.41
C LEU A 31 50.68 6.16 -16.41
N ILE A 32 51.78 6.36 -15.70
CA ILE A 32 52.31 5.42 -14.69
C ILE A 32 51.41 5.46 -13.44
N ARG A 33 50.97 6.63 -13.02
CA ARG A 33 50.14 6.84 -11.84
C ARG A 33 48.65 6.88 -12.11
N TRP A 34 48.21 6.48 -13.32
CA TRP A 34 46.81 6.49 -13.72
C TRP A 34 45.94 5.67 -12.73
N PRO A 35 45.00 6.27 -12.02
CA PRO A 35 44.22 5.57 -10.99
C PRO A 35 43.14 4.63 -11.57
N PHE A 36 42.70 4.89 -12.82
CA PHE A 36 41.68 4.09 -13.49
C PHE A 36 42.34 2.96 -14.31
N LYS A 37 43.06 2.05 -13.64
CA LYS A 37 43.53 0.79 -14.18
C LYS A 37 42.55 -0.31 -13.86
N ARG A 38 42.38 -1.30 -14.76
CA ARG A 38 41.46 -2.41 -14.59
C ARG A 38 41.52 -3.04 -13.20
N ASP A 39 42.73 -3.43 -12.79
CA ASP A 39 42.97 -4.12 -11.51
C ASP A 39 42.64 -3.23 -10.28
N THR A 40 42.90 -1.94 -10.40
CA THR A 40 42.58 -0.98 -9.32
C THR A 40 41.09 -0.78 -9.17
N VAL A 41 40.37 -0.62 -10.28
CA VAL A 41 38.91 -0.42 -10.27
C VAL A 41 38.19 -1.70 -9.84
N VAL A 42 38.57 -2.87 -10.38
CA VAL A 42 38.00 -4.16 -10.00
C VAL A 42 38.20 -4.45 -8.52
N ARG A 43 39.43 -4.21 -8.00
CA ARG A 43 39.71 -4.40 -6.56
C ARG A 43 38.88 -3.46 -5.69
N ALA A 44 38.78 -2.19 -6.05
CA ALA A 44 37.95 -1.23 -5.32
C ALA A 44 36.45 -1.65 -5.28
N LEU A 45 35.91 -2.16 -6.40
CA LEU A 45 34.55 -2.71 -6.44
C LEU A 45 34.43 -3.97 -5.58
N GLN A 46 35.40 -4.88 -5.60
CA GLN A 46 35.42 -6.08 -4.78
C GLN A 46 35.45 -5.76 -3.28
N GLU A 47 36.30 -4.84 -2.87
CA GLU A 47 36.42 -4.39 -1.48
C GLU A 47 35.15 -3.72 -0.97
N GLN A 48 34.59 -2.82 -1.79
CA GLN A 48 33.40 -2.07 -1.43
C GLN A 48 32.14 -2.97 -1.28
N PHE A 49 31.97 -3.95 -2.15
CA PHE A 49 30.79 -4.82 -2.16
C PHE A 49 31.01 -6.19 -1.52
N SER A 50 32.21 -6.48 -1.02
CA SER A 50 32.60 -7.77 -0.42
C SER A 50 32.18 -8.97 -1.28
N SER A 51 32.31 -8.84 -2.60
CA SER A 51 31.83 -9.78 -3.61
C SER A 51 32.89 -10.05 -4.66
N THR A 52 32.81 -11.21 -5.34
CA THR A 52 33.64 -11.46 -6.55
C THR A 52 33.08 -10.62 -7.69
N VAL A 53 33.95 -9.84 -8.35
CA VAL A 53 33.57 -8.97 -9.47
C VAL A 53 34.22 -9.46 -10.74
N GLU A 54 33.42 -9.79 -11.74
CA GLU A 54 33.81 -10.14 -13.09
C GLU A 54 33.53 -8.99 -14.04
N VAL A 55 34.45 -8.71 -14.96
CA VAL A 55 34.32 -7.61 -15.93
C VAL A 55 34.65 -8.14 -17.31
N LYS A 56 33.78 -7.93 -18.29
CA LYS A 56 33.97 -8.36 -19.68
C LYS A 56 34.99 -7.46 -20.41
N THR A 57 34.71 -6.15 -20.45
CA THR A 57 35.57 -5.17 -21.12
C THR A 57 35.89 -4.01 -20.22
N PHE A 58 37.09 -3.43 -20.41
CA PHE A 58 37.57 -2.28 -19.67
C PHE A 58 38.33 -1.35 -20.59
N HIS A 59 37.89 -0.08 -20.64
CA HIS A 59 38.49 0.98 -21.44
C HIS A 59 38.85 2.17 -20.56
N ALA A 60 40.17 2.48 -20.43
CA ALA A 60 40.62 3.72 -19.80
C ALA A 60 40.34 4.92 -20.72
N THR A 61 39.87 6.02 -20.17
CA THR A 61 39.64 7.29 -20.89
C THR A 61 40.59 8.35 -20.35
N TYR A 62 41.30 9.04 -21.27
CA TYR A 62 42.37 9.97 -20.89
C TYR A 62 41.96 11.45 -21.02
N PHE A 63 41.21 11.84 -22.03
CA PHE A 63 40.78 13.24 -22.23
C PHE A 63 39.70 13.71 -21.26
N THR A 64 38.74 12.86 -20.95
CA THR A 64 37.94 12.90 -19.71
C THR A 64 38.49 11.81 -18.82
N PRO A 65 39.30 12.17 -17.80
CA PRO A 65 39.99 11.15 -17.00
C PRO A 65 39.00 10.23 -16.33
N GLY A 66 39.13 8.92 -16.60
CA GLY A 66 38.16 7.94 -16.10
C GLY A 66 38.29 6.57 -16.72
N CYS A 67 37.22 5.81 -16.71
CA CYS A 67 37.12 4.52 -17.39
C CYS A 67 35.68 4.18 -17.75
N VAL A 68 35.54 3.32 -18.74
CA VAL A 68 34.27 2.65 -19.10
C VAL A 68 34.47 1.15 -18.88
N VAL A 69 33.59 0.55 -18.14
CA VAL A 69 33.59 -0.86 -17.79
C VAL A 69 32.26 -1.46 -18.27
N GLU A 70 32.32 -2.55 -19.05
CA GLU A 70 31.12 -3.18 -19.58
C GLU A 70 31.00 -4.63 -19.10
N GLY A 71 29.75 -5.06 -18.86
CA GLY A 71 29.42 -6.42 -18.43
C GLY A 71 30.02 -6.73 -17.06
N VAL A 72 29.71 -5.88 -16.06
CA VAL A 72 30.11 -6.12 -14.67
C VAL A 72 29.13 -7.05 -14.00
N THR A 73 29.64 -8.12 -13.38
CA THR A 73 28.83 -9.10 -12.65
C THR A 73 29.36 -9.25 -11.23
N PHE A 74 28.48 -9.07 -10.25
CA PHE A 74 28.78 -9.25 -8.82
C PHE A 74 28.23 -10.59 -8.36
N ARG A 75 29.11 -11.46 -7.84
CA ARG A 75 28.74 -12.78 -7.29
C ARG A 75 29.10 -12.87 -5.81
N ARG A 76 28.32 -13.66 -5.07
CA ARG A 76 28.64 -13.96 -3.67
C ARG A 76 29.84 -14.92 -3.61
N ASN A 77 30.74 -14.71 -2.66
CA ASN A 77 31.98 -15.51 -2.54
C ASN A 77 31.74 -16.99 -2.17
N SER A 78 30.51 -17.37 -1.77
CA SER A 78 30.20 -18.68 -1.21
C SER A 78 29.41 -19.63 -2.13
N ASP A 79 28.85 -19.13 -3.25
CA ASP A 79 27.86 -19.92 -4.03
C ASP A 79 28.31 -20.07 -5.49
N GLY A 80 28.81 -21.27 -5.85
CA GLY A 80 29.28 -21.54 -7.20
C GLY A 80 28.23 -21.45 -8.31
N ASP A 81 26.94 -21.71 -8.00
CA ASP A 81 25.85 -21.81 -8.98
C ASP A 81 24.66 -20.85 -8.71
N ALA A 82 24.76 -19.99 -7.68
CA ALA A 82 23.71 -19.02 -7.37
C ALA A 82 23.65 -17.87 -8.39
N PRO A 83 22.46 -17.27 -8.63
CA PRO A 83 22.33 -16.12 -9.48
C PRO A 83 23.17 -14.94 -8.96
N PRO A 84 23.68 -14.08 -9.85
CA PRO A 84 24.50 -12.94 -9.46
C PRO A 84 23.69 -12.00 -8.53
N ILE A 85 24.37 -11.34 -7.59
CA ILE A 85 23.74 -10.33 -6.71
C ILE A 85 23.34 -9.12 -7.52
N ALA A 86 24.17 -8.71 -8.47
CA ALA A 86 23.90 -7.61 -9.37
C ALA A 86 24.66 -7.76 -10.69
N THR A 87 24.07 -7.22 -11.75
CA THR A 87 24.75 -7.05 -13.04
C THR A 87 24.63 -5.59 -13.50
N ILE A 88 25.66 -5.11 -14.20
CA ILE A 88 25.67 -3.78 -14.80
C ILE A 88 26.10 -3.95 -16.26
N GLU A 89 25.31 -3.42 -17.20
CA GLU A 89 25.66 -3.46 -18.61
C GLU A 89 26.85 -2.54 -18.89
N LYS A 90 26.77 -1.29 -18.40
CA LYS A 90 27.82 -0.31 -18.60
C LYS A 90 27.98 0.61 -17.39
N LEU A 91 29.21 0.74 -16.92
CA LEU A 91 29.63 1.61 -15.84
C LEU A 91 30.66 2.62 -16.37
N THR A 92 30.31 3.90 -16.32
CA THR A 92 31.21 4.99 -16.71
C THR A 92 31.63 5.78 -15.49
N ILE A 93 32.93 5.83 -15.21
CA ILE A 93 33.52 6.59 -14.10
C ILE A 93 34.27 7.79 -14.68
N GLN A 94 34.00 8.98 -14.20
CA GLN A 94 34.63 10.23 -14.63
C GLN A 94 35.22 10.98 -13.42
N GLY A 95 36.48 11.34 -13.49
CA GLY A 95 37.16 12.18 -12.50
C GLY A 95 37.70 13.48 -13.13
N ALA A 96 38.46 14.25 -12.36
CA ALA A 96 39.20 15.40 -12.84
C ALA A 96 40.71 15.22 -12.56
N TYR A 97 41.59 15.76 -13.43
CA TYR A 97 43.05 15.55 -13.32
C TYR A 97 43.64 16.03 -12.00
N TRP A 98 43.16 17.17 -11.46
CA TRP A 98 43.65 17.73 -10.18
C TRP A 98 43.19 16.93 -8.96
N GLU A 99 42.08 16.15 -9.06
CA GLU A 99 41.52 15.34 -7.98
C GLU A 99 42.38 14.10 -7.68
N PHE A 100 43.24 13.70 -8.62
CA PHE A 100 44.17 12.57 -8.40
C PHE A 100 45.27 12.87 -7.39
N PHE A 101 45.52 14.15 -7.13
CA PHE A 101 46.56 14.63 -6.21
C PHE A 101 45.98 15.15 -4.90
N SER A 102 44.66 15.14 -4.75
CA SER A 102 43.97 15.58 -3.54
C SER A 102 43.64 14.42 -2.58
N ALA A 103 43.58 14.70 -1.30
CA ALA A 103 43.00 13.83 -0.29
C ALA A 103 41.83 14.58 0.38
N PRO A 104 40.64 14.00 0.47
CA PRO A 104 40.20 12.67 0.03
C PRO A 104 40.14 12.52 -1.49
N LYS A 105 40.23 11.28 -2.00
CA LYS A 105 40.06 11.00 -3.43
C LYS A 105 38.61 11.34 -3.86
N ARG A 106 38.49 12.00 -5.01
CA ARG A 106 37.17 12.46 -5.51
C ARG A 106 36.93 11.92 -6.92
N VAL A 107 35.71 11.47 -7.15
CA VAL A 107 35.19 11.07 -8.46
C VAL A 107 34.00 11.99 -8.78
N ARG A 108 34.08 12.64 -9.93
CA ARG A 108 33.10 13.64 -10.32
C ARG A 108 31.75 13.03 -10.64
N ARG A 109 31.72 11.95 -11.45
CA ARG A 109 30.50 11.32 -11.89
C ARG A 109 30.69 9.83 -12.09
N VAL A 110 29.69 9.07 -11.65
CA VAL A 110 29.53 7.65 -11.96
C VAL A 110 28.18 7.49 -12.67
N ARG A 111 28.21 6.96 -13.89
CA ARG A 111 27.01 6.63 -14.65
C ARG A 111 26.88 5.13 -14.77
N ILE A 112 25.70 4.62 -14.43
CA ILE A 112 25.36 3.20 -14.44
C ILE A 112 24.20 3.01 -15.41
N GLU A 113 24.37 2.15 -16.40
CA GLU A 113 23.37 1.81 -17.39
C GLU A 113 23.08 0.30 -17.29
N GLY A 114 21.80 -0.10 -17.30
CA GLY A 114 21.38 -1.50 -17.25
C GLY A 114 21.76 -2.19 -15.93
N LEU A 115 21.55 -1.52 -14.80
CA LEU A 115 21.76 -2.12 -13.47
C LEU A 115 20.62 -3.10 -13.16
N HIS A 116 20.95 -4.35 -12.87
CA HIS A 116 19.99 -5.34 -12.39
C HIS A 116 20.44 -5.88 -11.03
N ILE A 117 19.60 -5.74 -10.01
CA ILE A 117 19.88 -6.16 -8.63
C ILE A 117 18.93 -7.28 -8.26
N PHE A 118 19.46 -8.40 -7.77
CA PHE A 118 18.70 -9.53 -7.26
C PHE A 118 18.77 -9.57 -5.73
N VAL A 119 17.64 -9.38 -5.08
CA VAL A 119 17.51 -9.46 -3.63
C VAL A 119 16.93 -10.83 -3.26
N SER A 120 17.78 -11.71 -2.70
CA SER A 120 17.36 -13.03 -2.22
C SER A 120 16.48 -12.95 -0.98
N PRO A 121 15.61 -13.96 -0.71
CA PRO A 121 14.83 -14.05 0.52
C PRO A 121 15.73 -14.05 1.76
N ARG A 122 15.20 -13.53 2.87
CA ARG A 122 15.94 -13.39 4.15
C ARG A 122 16.40 -14.75 4.73
N SER A 123 15.71 -15.85 4.39
CA SER A 123 16.05 -17.23 4.81
C SER A 123 17.33 -17.76 4.19
N GLU A 124 17.75 -17.22 3.03
CA GLU A 124 18.99 -17.59 2.34
C GLU A 124 20.16 -16.67 2.69
N ARG A 125 19.92 -15.60 3.44
CA ARG A 125 20.96 -14.76 3.98
C ARG A 125 21.58 -15.45 5.19
N THR A 126 22.55 -16.32 4.95
CA THR A 126 23.42 -16.79 6.02
C THR A 126 24.14 -15.57 6.60
N ASP A 127 24.02 -15.34 7.90
CA ASP A 127 24.67 -14.24 8.66
C ASP A 127 26.20 -14.30 8.67
N ASN A 128 26.78 -15.13 7.80
CA ASN A 128 28.22 -15.36 7.64
C ASN A 128 28.90 -14.45 6.58
N ALA A 129 28.30 -13.31 6.23
CA ALA A 129 29.09 -12.27 5.57
C ALA A 129 30.19 -11.85 6.57
N ALA A 130 31.42 -12.29 6.30
CA ALA A 130 32.60 -11.92 7.08
C ALA A 130 32.58 -10.40 7.29
N ARG A 131 32.35 -9.99 8.54
CA ARG A 131 32.37 -8.57 8.90
C ARG A 131 33.74 -8.01 8.49
N PRO A 132 33.79 -6.94 7.71
CA PRO A 132 35.04 -6.23 7.50
C PRO A 132 35.53 -5.80 8.90
N THR A 133 36.56 -6.46 9.39
CA THR A 133 37.21 -6.10 10.65
C THR A 133 38.13 -4.92 10.39
N GLY A 134 37.58 -3.72 10.52
CA GLY A 134 38.31 -2.48 10.48
C GLY A 134 37.40 -1.30 10.12
N PRO A 135 37.68 -0.10 10.59
CA PRO A 135 37.03 1.10 10.07
C PRO A 135 37.58 1.31 8.66
N ALA A 136 36.88 0.82 7.64
CA ALA A 136 37.12 1.25 6.27
C ALA A 136 36.70 2.71 6.18
N GLN A 137 37.57 3.62 6.53
CA GLN A 137 37.43 5.02 6.15
C GLN A 137 37.64 5.05 4.63
N SER A 138 36.56 4.84 3.89
CA SER A 138 36.53 5.11 2.48
C SER A 138 36.72 6.62 2.30
N THR A 139 37.94 6.98 1.92
CA THR A 139 38.30 8.37 1.60
C THR A 139 37.83 8.79 0.21
N LEU A 140 36.83 8.07 -0.33
CA LEU A 140 36.27 8.32 -1.67
C LEU A 140 35.02 9.15 -1.58
N ILE A 141 34.96 10.27 -2.26
CA ILE A 141 33.79 11.11 -2.45
C ILE A 141 33.37 11.03 -3.92
N ILE A 142 32.09 10.74 -4.17
CA ILE A 142 31.50 10.78 -5.52
C ILE A 142 30.53 11.92 -5.56
N ASP A 143 30.74 12.90 -6.45
CA ASP A 143 29.87 14.07 -6.52
C ASP A 143 28.49 13.71 -7.02
N GLU A 144 28.39 12.84 -8.03
CA GLU A 144 27.13 12.45 -8.65
C GLU A 144 27.17 10.97 -9.10
N ILE A 145 26.14 10.21 -8.73
CA ILE A 145 25.85 8.89 -9.30
C ILE A 145 24.54 8.99 -10.06
N ILE A 146 24.53 8.60 -11.32
CA ILE A 146 23.33 8.51 -12.15
C ILE A 146 23.14 7.04 -12.54
N ALA A 147 21.97 6.48 -12.24
CA ALA A 147 21.57 5.18 -12.74
C ALA A 147 20.35 5.34 -13.64
N ASP A 148 20.47 4.91 -14.87
CA ASP A 148 19.43 4.95 -15.89
C ASP A 148 19.01 3.50 -16.23
N GLY A 149 17.70 3.20 -16.18
CA GLY A 149 17.16 1.89 -16.52
C GLY A 149 17.57 0.77 -15.54
N ALA A 150 17.58 1.05 -14.24
CA ALA A 150 17.88 0.04 -13.23
C ALA A 150 16.62 -0.80 -12.90
N VAL A 151 16.84 -2.10 -12.62
CA VAL A 151 15.81 -3.04 -12.21
C VAL A 151 16.21 -3.66 -10.88
N VAL A 152 15.28 -3.66 -9.91
CA VAL A 152 15.46 -4.36 -8.63
C VAL A 152 14.43 -5.47 -8.54
N GLU A 153 14.87 -6.70 -8.52
CA GLU A 153 14.04 -7.88 -8.32
C GLU A 153 14.18 -8.40 -6.89
N VAL A 154 13.07 -8.40 -6.17
CA VAL A 154 13.01 -8.93 -4.81
C VAL A 154 12.31 -10.29 -4.84
N ALA A 155 13.06 -11.35 -4.65
CA ALA A 155 12.53 -12.70 -4.65
C ALA A 155 11.57 -12.91 -3.45
N SER A 156 10.45 -13.56 -3.71
CA SER A 156 9.55 -14.02 -2.66
C SER A 156 10.18 -15.22 -1.93
N GLY A 157 10.02 -15.28 -0.61
CA GLY A 157 10.40 -16.48 0.15
C GLY A 157 9.43 -17.65 -0.01
N GLU A 158 8.41 -17.54 -0.86
CA GLU A 158 7.41 -18.57 -1.10
C GLU A 158 7.64 -19.22 -2.46
N PRO A 159 7.75 -20.57 -2.54
CA PRO A 159 7.92 -21.28 -3.79
C PRO A 159 6.77 -20.99 -4.77
N GLY A 160 7.10 -20.66 -6.03
CA GLY A 160 6.12 -20.40 -7.08
C GLY A 160 5.49 -19.01 -7.06
N THR A 161 5.98 -18.09 -6.25
CA THR A 161 5.59 -16.69 -6.27
C THR A 161 6.58 -15.88 -7.11
N GLU A 162 6.06 -15.13 -8.08
CA GLU A 162 6.90 -14.23 -8.89
C GLU A 162 7.60 -13.18 -8.04
N PRO A 163 8.87 -12.82 -8.36
CA PRO A 163 9.58 -11.77 -7.66
C PRO A 163 8.92 -10.41 -7.88
N LEU A 164 8.98 -9.55 -6.89
CA LEU A 164 8.59 -8.15 -7.04
C LEU A 164 9.65 -7.41 -7.85
N ARG A 165 9.25 -6.83 -8.98
CA ARG A 165 10.12 -6.12 -9.91
C ARG A 165 9.85 -4.63 -9.87
N PHE A 166 10.85 -3.85 -9.43
CA PHE A 166 10.84 -2.39 -9.42
C PHE A 166 11.70 -1.90 -10.58
N GLU A 167 11.12 -1.10 -11.45
CA GLU A 167 11.82 -0.51 -12.60
C GLU A 167 12.17 0.95 -12.27
N ILE A 168 13.45 1.21 -12.08
CA ILE A 168 13.96 2.55 -11.78
C ILE A 168 14.37 3.20 -13.08
N HIS A 169 13.53 4.10 -13.57
CA HIS A 169 13.80 4.81 -14.82
C HIS A 169 14.97 5.77 -14.68
N LYS A 170 15.05 6.44 -13.54
CA LYS A 170 16.13 7.38 -13.23
C LYS A 170 16.38 7.42 -11.73
N LEU A 171 17.65 7.33 -11.37
CA LEU A 171 18.13 7.57 -10.01
C LEU A 171 19.34 8.49 -10.10
N ALA A 172 19.29 9.61 -9.40
CA ALA A 172 20.42 10.50 -9.20
C ALA A 172 20.74 10.60 -7.72
N LEU A 173 21.99 10.36 -7.34
CA LEU A 173 22.51 10.57 -6.00
C LEU A 173 23.59 11.63 -6.08
N ASN A 174 23.58 12.60 -5.16
CA ASN A 174 24.58 13.65 -5.09
C ASN A 174 25.30 13.64 -3.75
N SER A 175 26.57 14.03 -3.78
CA SER A 175 27.47 14.11 -2.60
C SER A 175 27.60 12.75 -1.89
N VAL A 176 27.82 11.69 -2.65
CA VAL A 176 27.90 10.32 -2.13
C VAL A 176 29.21 10.12 -1.37
N ALA A 177 29.08 9.90 -0.06
CA ALA A 177 30.19 9.57 0.84
C ALA A 177 29.64 8.76 2.03
N GLU A 178 30.52 8.00 2.70
CA GLU A 178 30.07 7.17 3.83
C GLU A 178 29.77 7.97 5.09
N ASP A 179 30.41 9.13 5.25
CA ASP A 179 30.41 9.95 6.46
C ASP A 179 29.31 11.02 6.53
N ARG A 180 28.55 11.21 5.45
CA ARG A 180 27.57 12.29 5.34
C ARG A 180 26.29 11.89 4.62
N PRO A 181 25.19 12.63 4.84
CA PRO A 181 23.96 12.44 4.05
C PRO A 181 24.19 12.77 2.57
N MET A 182 23.58 12.01 1.70
CA MET A 182 23.52 12.24 0.27
C MET A 182 22.10 12.60 -0.14
N SER A 183 21.94 13.49 -1.09
CA SER A 183 20.63 13.78 -1.67
C SER A 183 20.33 12.80 -2.79
N PHE A 184 19.06 12.44 -2.92
CA PHE A 184 18.60 11.59 -4.00
C PHE A 184 17.39 12.16 -4.72
N HIS A 185 17.27 11.83 -5.99
CA HIS A 185 16.10 12.02 -6.82
C HIS A 185 15.85 10.73 -7.59
N ALA A 186 14.63 10.17 -7.48
CA ALA A 186 14.31 8.93 -8.16
C ALA A 186 12.95 8.99 -8.85
N ALA A 187 12.88 8.36 -10.02
CA ALA A 187 11.63 8.08 -10.73
C ALA A 187 11.59 6.59 -11.06
N LEU A 188 10.56 5.91 -10.60
CA LEU A 188 10.46 4.47 -10.71
C LEU A 188 9.00 4.01 -10.94
N LEU A 189 8.87 2.82 -11.51
CA LEU A 189 7.62 2.08 -11.55
C LEU A 189 7.55 1.13 -10.35
N ASN A 190 6.52 1.28 -9.53
CA ASN A 190 6.29 0.41 -8.39
C ASN A 190 5.82 -0.97 -8.84
N ALA A 191 6.26 -2.01 -8.14
CA ALA A 191 5.93 -3.39 -8.48
C ALA A 191 4.47 -3.75 -8.17
N LYS A 192 3.97 -3.32 -6.99
CA LYS A 192 2.63 -3.72 -6.52
C LYS A 192 2.05 -2.72 -5.51
N PRO A 193 0.96 -1.98 -5.82
CA PRO A 193 0.34 -1.89 -7.14
C PRO A 193 1.25 -1.19 -8.16
N PRO A 194 1.19 -1.55 -9.46
CA PRO A 194 1.96 -0.86 -10.49
C PRO A 194 1.51 0.59 -10.62
N GLY A 195 2.47 1.50 -10.75
CA GLY A 195 2.24 2.93 -10.85
C GLY A 195 3.54 3.71 -10.74
N GLU A 196 3.54 4.97 -11.12
CA GLU A 196 4.73 5.81 -11.16
C GLU A 196 4.99 6.48 -9.82
N ILE A 197 6.20 6.30 -9.28
CA ILE A 197 6.67 7.01 -8.09
C ILE A 197 7.79 7.98 -8.48
N ARG A 198 7.66 9.23 -8.03
CA ARG A 198 8.74 10.21 -8.00
C ARG A 198 9.02 10.57 -6.56
N THR A 199 10.29 10.59 -6.20
CA THR A 199 10.70 10.86 -4.83
C THR A 199 12.01 11.63 -4.79
N ASP A 200 12.06 12.57 -3.87
CA ASP A 200 13.22 13.43 -3.60
C ASP A 200 13.51 13.40 -2.10
N GLY A 201 14.79 13.38 -1.74
CA GLY A 201 15.11 13.36 -0.33
C GLY A 201 16.60 13.29 -0.02
N GLN A 202 16.87 12.91 1.21
CA GLN A 202 18.21 12.67 1.74
C GLN A 202 18.29 11.27 2.33
N PHE A 203 19.48 10.67 2.22
CA PHE A 203 19.77 9.33 2.68
C PHE A 203 21.18 9.26 3.25
N GLY A 204 21.36 8.63 4.40
CA GLY A 204 22.66 8.49 5.02
C GLY A 204 22.91 9.42 6.22
N PRO A 205 24.10 9.37 6.83
CA PRO A 205 25.24 8.54 6.41
C PRO A 205 24.93 7.04 6.44
N LEU A 206 25.53 6.32 5.49
CA LEU A 206 25.39 4.86 5.42
C LEU A 206 25.99 4.21 6.68
N ARG A 207 25.28 3.25 7.24
CA ARG A 207 25.75 2.46 8.40
C ARG A 207 25.86 0.98 8.00
N PRO A 208 26.97 0.55 7.41
CA PRO A 208 27.10 -0.82 6.89
C PRO A 208 26.89 -1.91 7.93
N GLN A 209 27.25 -1.64 9.21
CA GLN A 209 27.09 -2.58 10.30
C GLN A 209 25.63 -2.70 10.79
N ASN A 210 24.82 -1.66 10.59
CA ASN A 210 23.41 -1.63 10.94
C ASN A 210 22.63 -0.79 9.92
N ALA A 211 22.35 -1.38 8.77
CA ALA A 211 21.64 -0.73 7.66
C ALA A 211 20.27 -0.16 8.09
N GLY A 212 19.60 -0.80 9.03
CA GLY A 212 18.32 -0.35 9.58
C GLY A 212 18.36 1.02 10.25
N GLN A 213 19.54 1.43 10.75
CA GLN A 213 19.78 2.74 11.40
C GLN A 213 20.23 3.83 10.43
N THR A 214 20.21 3.57 9.11
CA THR A 214 20.49 4.60 8.11
C THR A 214 19.34 5.61 8.07
N VAL A 215 19.66 6.88 8.27
CA VAL A 215 18.69 7.98 8.27
C VAL A 215 18.20 8.23 6.85
N LEU A 216 16.90 8.49 6.69
CA LEU A 216 16.32 8.93 5.43
C LEU A 216 15.19 9.93 5.67
N SER A 217 15.00 10.84 4.73
CA SER A 217 13.90 11.78 4.73
C SER A 217 13.60 12.24 3.31
N GLY A 218 12.36 12.62 3.05
CA GLY A 218 12.00 13.12 1.73
C GLY A 218 10.50 13.24 1.52
N SER A 219 10.15 13.42 0.27
CA SER A 219 8.76 13.45 -0.21
C SER A 219 8.59 12.52 -1.40
N TYR A 220 7.35 12.11 -1.62
CA TYR A 220 7.01 11.28 -2.76
C TYR A 220 5.69 11.72 -3.40
N VAL A 221 5.57 11.42 -4.68
CA VAL A 221 4.34 11.47 -5.46
C VAL A 221 4.18 10.13 -6.14
N PHE A 222 3.08 9.44 -5.86
CA PHE A 222 2.72 8.18 -6.47
C PHE A 222 1.49 8.39 -7.34
N GLN A 223 1.56 8.07 -8.60
CA GLN A 223 0.51 8.33 -9.57
C GLN A 223 0.13 7.08 -10.35
N ARG A 224 -1.14 7.03 -10.75
CA ARG A 224 -1.69 5.95 -11.60
C ARG A 224 -1.44 4.55 -11.04
N ALA A 225 -1.55 4.40 -9.74
CA ALA A 225 -1.43 3.09 -9.10
C ALA A 225 -2.68 2.25 -9.39
N ASP A 226 -2.51 1.15 -10.12
CA ASP A 226 -3.61 0.26 -10.50
C ASP A 226 -3.95 -0.68 -9.34
N LEU A 227 -5.09 -0.45 -8.69
CA LEU A 227 -5.60 -1.30 -7.61
C LEU A 227 -6.20 -2.63 -8.12
N GLY A 228 -6.48 -2.75 -9.43
CA GLY A 228 -7.06 -3.95 -10.04
C GLY A 228 -6.17 -5.20 -9.95
N ILE A 229 -4.88 -5.02 -9.64
CA ILE A 229 -3.98 -6.16 -9.35
C ILE A 229 -4.38 -6.92 -8.06
N PHE A 230 -5.18 -6.30 -7.19
CA PHE A 230 -5.66 -6.94 -5.97
C PHE A 230 -7.04 -7.57 -6.23
N PRO A 231 -7.21 -8.90 -6.07
CA PRO A 231 -8.49 -9.54 -6.34
C PRO A 231 -9.63 -8.95 -5.51
N GLY A 232 -10.67 -8.44 -6.18
CA GLY A 232 -11.90 -7.93 -5.55
C GLY A 232 -11.91 -6.45 -5.21
N ILE A 233 -10.89 -5.70 -5.60
CA ILE A 233 -10.91 -4.24 -5.62
C ILE A 233 -10.40 -3.76 -6.97
N SER A 234 -10.77 -2.55 -7.35
CA SER A 234 -10.26 -1.86 -8.53
C SER A 234 -10.27 -0.34 -8.32
N GLY A 235 -9.67 0.37 -9.25
CA GLY A 235 -9.55 1.82 -9.24
C GLY A 235 -8.13 2.29 -9.43
N THR A 236 -8.00 3.56 -9.69
CA THR A 236 -6.72 4.25 -9.90
C THR A 236 -6.40 5.12 -8.70
N LEU A 237 -5.33 4.80 -7.99
CA LEU A 237 -4.92 5.53 -6.79
C LEU A 237 -3.79 6.50 -7.10
N SER A 238 -3.90 7.71 -6.57
CA SER A 238 -2.80 8.66 -6.46
C SER A 238 -2.50 8.93 -4.99
N SER A 239 -1.22 9.15 -4.66
CA SER A 239 -0.81 9.45 -3.28
C SER A 239 0.32 10.47 -3.27
N THR A 240 0.31 11.33 -2.28
CA THR A 240 1.41 12.26 -1.99
C THR A 240 1.72 12.23 -0.51
N GLY A 241 3.00 12.38 -0.18
CA GLY A 241 3.38 12.36 1.24
C GLY A 241 4.83 12.70 1.49
N LYS A 242 5.18 12.68 2.75
CA LYS A 242 6.53 12.87 3.27
C LYS A 242 6.91 11.69 4.14
N PHE A 243 8.20 11.49 4.27
CA PHE A 243 8.76 10.45 5.13
C PHE A 243 10.05 10.94 5.80
N ASN A 244 10.27 10.47 7.02
CA ASN A 244 11.49 10.73 7.76
C ASN A 244 11.77 9.62 8.77
N GLY A 245 13.01 9.51 9.23
CA GLY A 245 13.40 8.57 10.28
C GLY A 245 14.62 7.74 9.92
N VAL A 246 14.62 6.49 10.37
CA VAL A 246 15.63 5.49 10.01
C VAL A 246 14.99 4.36 9.22
N LEU A 247 15.76 3.64 8.42
CA LEU A 247 15.24 2.64 7.49
C LEU A 247 14.37 1.56 8.15
N GLU A 248 14.67 1.16 9.38
CA GLU A 248 13.84 0.21 10.13
C GLU A 248 12.58 0.84 10.76
N ARG A 249 12.52 2.18 10.84
CA ARG A 249 11.41 2.95 11.40
C ARG A 249 11.24 4.27 10.66
N ILE A 250 10.53 4.23 9.56
CA ILE A 250 10.22 5.39 8.71
C ILE A 250 8.85 5.93 9.13
N GLU A 251 8.82 7.13 9.65
CA GLU A 251 7.57 7.87 9.87
C GLU A 251 7.08 8.39 8.53
N VAL A 252 5.81 8.13 8.23
CA VAL A 252 5.17 8.52 6.97
C VAL A 252 3.89 9.29 7.25
N GLU A 253 3.68 10.37 6.49
CA GLU A 253 2.43 11.11 6.48
C GLU A 253 2.06 11.44 5.04
N GLY A 254 0.78 11.42 4.74
CA GLY A 254 0.35 11.69 3.37
C GLY A 254 -1.15 11.60 3.17
N SER A 255 -1.52 11.73 1.91
CA SER A 255 -2.91 11.57 1.45
C SER A 255 -2.99 10.67 0.24
N THR A 256 -4.14 10.01 0.08
CA THR A 256 -4.48 9.29 -1.15
C THR A 256 -5.78 9.80 -1.75
N ASP A 257 -5.90 9.67 -3.05
CA ASP A 257 -7.08 9.97 -3.84
C ASP A 257 -7.32 8.85 -4.84
N ALA A 258 -8.50 8.23 -4.78
CA ALA A 258 -8.94 7.18 -5.69
C ALA A 258 -10.38 7.48 -6.13
N PRO A 259 -10.55 8.22 -7.25
CA PRO A 259 -11.87 8.71 -7.67
C PRO A 259 -12.81 7.61 -8.19
N ASP A 260 -12.25 6.48 -8.58
CA ASP A 260 -12.92 5.34 -9.20
C ASP A 260 -12.78 4.05 -8.39
N PHE A 261 -12.66 4.17 -7.06
CA PHE A 261 -12.49 3.01 -6.18
C PHE A 261 -13.73 2.12 -6.15
N GLN A 262 -13.53 0.80 -6.26
CA GLN A 262 -14.58 -0.22 -6.23
C GLN A 262 -14.19 -1.41 -5.36
N VAL A 263 -15.18 -2.02 -4.74
CA VAL A 263 -15.09 -3.32 -4.04
C VAL A 263 -16.07 -4.28 -4.70
N THR A 264 -15.58 -5.41 -5.21
CA THR A 264 -16.32 -6.59 -5.67
C THR A 264 -17.01 -6.59 -7.03
N ARG A 265 -17.53 -5.51 -7.59
CA ARG A 265 -18.15 -5.50 -8.95
C ARG A 265 -18.08 -4.13 -9.62
N PRO A 266 -18.04 -4.09 -10.96
CA PRO A 266 -17.79 -2.86 -11.72
C PRO A 266 -18.95 -1.87 -11.78
N ASP A 267 -20.06 -2.08 -11.06
CA ASP A 267 -21.26 -1.29 -11.24
C ASP A 267 -21.30 -0.01 -10.38
N HIS A 268 -20.48 0.05 -9.30
CA HIS A 268 -20.47 1.20 -8.39
C HIS A 268 -19.05 1.61 -8.03
N THR A 269 -18.67 2.79 -8.50
CA THR A 269 -17.45 3.46 -8.08
C THR A 269 -17.76 4.45 -6.97
N VAL A 270 -16.84 4.56 -6.01
CA VAL A 270 -16.88 5.61 -4.98
C VAL A 270 -15.59 6.41 -5.01
N HIS A 271 -15.69 7.71 -4.74
CA HIS A 271 -14.51 8.56 -4.60
C HIS A 271 -13.93 8.39 -3.19
N LEU A 272 -12.87 7.58 -3.06
CA LEU A 272 -12.18 7.35 -1.78
C LEU A 272 -11.01 8.30 -1.62
N LYS A 273 -11.05 9.09 -0.53
CA LYS A 273 -9.94 9.95 -0.09
C LYS A 273 -9.46 9.50 1.26
N THR A 274 -8.14 9.51 1.47
CA THR A 274 -7.59 9.26 2.79
C THR A 274 -6.50 10.26 3.16
N GLN A 275 -6.34 10.49 4.46
CA GLN A 275 -5.17 11.10 5.06
C GLN A 275 -4.62 10.14 6.09
N PHE A 276 -3.31 9.94 6.09
CA PHE A 276 -2.71 8.94 6.96
C PHE A 276 -1.42 9.44 7.60
N HIS A 277 -1.15 8.88 8.78
CA HIS A 277 0.10 9.01 9.51
C HIS A 277 0.44 7.64 10.12
N GLY A 278 1.71 7.26 10.03
CA GLY A 278 2.14 5.97 10.57
C GLY A 278 3.63 5.71 10.40
N ILE A 279 3.97 4.44 10.53
CA ILE A 279 5.33 3.93 10.50
C ILE A 279 5.42 2.80 9.49
N VAL A 280 6.47 2.84 8.68
CA VAL A 280 6.85 1.78 7.74
C VAL A 280 8.21 1.25 8.12
N ASN A 281 8.36 -0.05 8.21
CA ASN A 281 9.66 -0.69 8.33
C ASN A 281 10.19 -0.99 6.92
N GLY A 282 11.21 -0.25 6.48
CA GLY A 282 11.81 -0.41 5.16
C GLY A 282 12.64 -1.70 5.00
N MET A 283 12.92 -2.43 6.08
CA MET A 283 13.70 -3.66 6.04
C MET A 283 12.85 -4.90 5.69
N ASP A 284 11.59 -4.93 6.13
CA ASP A 284 10.67 -6.05 5.93
C ASP A 284 9.33 -5.62 5.30
N GLY A 285 9.11 -4.30 5.19
CA GLY A 285 7.90 -3.71 4.61
C GLY A 285 6.68 -3.83 5.52
N ASP A 286 6.82 -4.02 6.82
CA ASP A 286 5.71 -3.95 7.76
C ASP A 286 5.24 -2.51 7.89
N VAL A 287 3.92 -2.33 8.01
CA VAL A 287 3.27 -1.02 8.04
C VAL A 287 2.35 -0.94 9.24
N SER A 288 2.44 0.14 10.00
CA SER A 288 1.55 0.48 11.10
C SER A 288 1.06 1.91 10.93
N LEU A 289 -0.13 2.10 10.36
CA LEU A 289 -0.78 3.41 10.27
C LEU A 289 -1.60 3.61 11.54
N GLN A 290 -1.18 4.56 12.35
CA GLN A 290 -1.80 4.86 13.65
C GLN A 290 -3.10 5.64 13.51
N SER A 291 -3.20 6.43 12.44
CA SER A 291 -4.39 7.20 12.10
C SER A 291 -4.55 7.25 10.58
N VAL A 292 -5.69 6.76 10.11
CA VAL A 292 -6.15 6.92 8.73
C VAL A 292 -7.54 7.53 8.78
N GLN A 293 -7.64 8.77 8.34
CA GLN A 293 -8.93 9.41 8.11
C GLN A 293 -9.35 9.09 6.68
N ALA A 294 -10.47 8.45 6.50
CA ALA A 294 -10.99 8.09 5.19
C ALA A 294 -12.37 8.71 4.98
N GLN A 295 -12.62 9.12 3.75
CA GLN A 295 -13.89 9.67 3.30
C GLN A 295 -14.26 9.05 1.95
N PHE A 296 -15.50 8.58 1.86
CA PHE A 296 -16.12 8.20 0.60
C PHE A 296 -17.59 8.63 0.59
N GLU A 297 -18.04 9.19 -0.51
CA GLU A 297 -19.34 9.83 -0.64
C GLU A 297 -19.56 10.85 0.50
N ARG A 298 -20.53 10.60 1.38
CA ARG A 298 -20.82 11.44 2.55
C ARG A 298 -20.46 10.77 3.88
N THR A 299 -19.77 9.64 3.81
CA THR A 299 -19.33 8.86 4.98
C THR A 299 -17.87 9.16 5.30
N SER A 300 -17.60 9.44 6.57
CA SER A 300 -16.24 9.69 7.11
C SER A 300 -15.96 8.71 8.24
N LEU A 301 -14.75 8.16 8.23
CA LEU A 301 -14.30 7.19 9.24
C LEU A 301 -12.84 7.43 9.64
N VAL A 302 -12.49 6.91 10.80
CA VAL A 302 -11.10 6.81 11.27
C VAL A 302 -10.75 5.34 11.42
N SER A 303 -9.58 4.98 10.95
CA SER A 303 -9.05 3.61 11.03
C SER A 303 -7.61 3.61 11.53
N GLN A 304 -7.26 2.49 12.17
CA GLN A 304 -5.88 2.10 12.42
C GLN A 304 -5.59 0.89 11.56
N VAL A 305 -4.45 0.88 10.87
CA VAL A 305 -4.11 -0.19 9.91
C VAL A 305 -2.77 -0.80 10.29
N GLU A 306 -2.73 -2.10 10.38
CA GLU A 306 -1.51 -2.89 10.57
C GLU A 306 -1.36 -3.89 9.42
N VAL A 307 -0.23 -3.86 8.74
CA VAL A 307 0.15 -4.83 7.69
C VAL A 307 1.44 -5.50 8.14
N ALA A 308 1.35 -6.72 8.64
CA ALA A 308 2.48 -7.43 9.18
C ALA A 308 2.46 -8.92 8.80
N LYS A 309 3.65 -9.53 8.74
CA LYS A 309 3.79 -10.97 8.55
C LYS A 309 3.48 -11.69 9.84
N LYS A 310 2.44 -12.55 9.85
CA LYS A 310 2.16 -13.44 10.98
C LYS A 310 2.76 -14.81 10.75
N ALA A 311 3.40 -15.37 11.76
CA ALA A 311 4.19 -16.60 11.68
C ALA A 311 3.44 -17.83 11.09
N ALA A 312 2.12 -17.86 11.18
CA ALA A 312 1.30 -18.99 10.72
C ALA A 312 0.70 -18.80 9.30
N SER A 313 0.90 -17.66 8.62
CA SER A 313 0.10 -17.32 7.45
C SER A 313 0.83 -17.22 6.12
N GLY A 314 2.10 -17.61 6.02
CA GLY A 314 2.84 -17.60 4.75
C GLY A 314 2.94 -16.24 4.01
N GLY A 315 2.26 -15.19 4.50
CA GLY A 315 2.20 -13.85 3.89
C GLY A 315 1.80 -12.77 4.88
N LYS A 316 1.63 -11.52 4.42
CA LYS A 316 1.22 -10.41 5.28
C LYS A 316 -0.30 -10.40 5.50
N THR A 317 -0.71 -10.28 6.75
CA THR A 317 -2.10 -10.05 7.16
C THR A 317 -2.34 -8.55 7.30
N VAL A 318 -3.47 -8.08 6.79
CA VAL A 318 -3.96 -6.72 7.02
C VAL A 318 -4.96 -6.75 8.17
N SER A 319 -4.76 -5.95 9.20
CA SER A 319 -5.68 -5.77 10.33
C SER A 319 -6.09 -4.30 10.38
N LEU A 320 -7.39 -4.05 10.53
CA LEU A 320 -7.95 -2.70 10.63
C LEU A 320 -8.88 -2.59 11.82
N GLY A 321 -8.73 -1.51 12.59
CA GLY A 321 -9.77 -1.04 13.50
C GLY A 321 -10.50 0.13 12.84
N VAL A 322 -11.79 0.03 12.66
CA VAL A 322 -12.61 1.05 11.99
C VAL A 322 -13.57 1.68 12.98
N THR A 323 -13.66 3.00 13.00
CA THR A 323 -14.69 3.75 13.72
C THR A 323 -15.26 4.80 12.78
N GLU A 324 -16.55 4.74 12.53
CA GLU A 324 -17.26 5.71 11.72
C GLU A 324 -17.56 6.95 12.56
N LEU A 325 -17.20 8.12 12.05
CA LEU A 325 -17.44 9.40 12.70
C LEU A 325 -18.75 10.01 12.26
N GLN A 326 -19.05 9.90 10.98
CA GLN A 326 -20.28 10.37 10.38
C GLN A 326 -20.55 9.51 9.16
N GLY A 327 -21.60 8.70 9.21
CA GLY A 327 -21.87 7.70 8.20
C GLY A 327 -23.30 7.64 7.73
N ARG A 328 -23.43 6.98 6.58
CA ARG A 328 -24.70 6.66 5.94
C ARG A 328 -24.69 5.22 5.47
N ILE A 329 -25.68 4.45 5.86
CA ILE A 329 -25.75 3.04 5.45
C ILE A 329 -25.81 2.88 3.92
N GLN A 330 -26.44 3.79 3.20
CA GLN A 330 -26.52 3.73 1.74
C GLN A 330 -25.15 3.84 1.05
N ASP A 331 -24.18 4.56 1.63
CA ASP A 331 -22.84 4.68 1.08
C ASP A 331 -22.10 3.34 1.20
N TRP A 332 -22.24 2.67 2.35
CA TRP A 332 -21.71 1.32 2.56
C TRP A 332 -22.37 0.28 1.65
N LEU A 333 -23.69 0.37 1.46
CA LEU A 333 -24.39 -0.55 0.58
C LEU A 333 -23.98 -0.36 -0.88
N ARG A 334 -23.75 0.87 -1.34
CA ARG A 334 -23.17 1.13 -2.66
C ARG A 334 -21.78 0.54 -2.83
N LEU A 335 -20.96 0.64 -1.79
CA LEU A 335 -19.59 0.12 -1.83
C LEU A 335 -19.53 -1.42 -1.80
N LEU A 336 -20.41 -2.08 -1.00
CA LEU A 336 -20.29 -3.50 -0.69
C LEU A 336 -21.35 -4.39 -1.34
N SER A 337 -22.48 -3.86 -1.79
CA SER A 337 -23.61 -4.65 -2.29
C SER A 337 -23.84 -4.49 -3.79
N VAL A 338 -24.58 -5.44 -4.35
CA VAL A 338 -25.03 -5.41 -5.74
C VAL A 338 -26.44 -4.86 -5.79
N GLY A 339 -26.63 -3.75 -6.47
CA GLY A 339 -27.95 -3.17 -6.73
C GLY A 339 -27.99 -1.66 -6.51
N ASP A 340 -28.63 -0.97 -7.43
CA ASP A 340 -28.98 0.44 -7.33
C ASP A 340 -30.50 0.56 -7.60
N PRO A 341 -31.25 1.25 -6.77
CA PRO A 341 -30.85 1.99 -5.57
C PRO A 341 -30.51 1.09 -4.37
N PRO A 342 -29.75 1.62 -3.38
CA PRO A 342 -29.40 0.88 -2.16
C PRO A 342 -30.67 0.52 -1.36
N ALA A 343 -30.63 -0.64 -0.70
CA ALA A 343 -31.79 -1.20 0.01
C ALA A 343 -32.34 -0.35 1.13
N LEU A 344 -31.46 0.36 1.80
CA LEU A 344 -31.72 1.04 3.06
C LEU A 344 -31.01 2.38 3.04
N THR A 345 -31.64 3.40 3.60
CA THR A 345 -31.04 4.70 3.90
C THR A 345 -31.13 4.98 5.39
N GLY A 346 -30.26 5.86 5.90
CA GLY A 346 -30.27 6.28 7.30
C GLY A 346 -28.88 6.74 7.74
N ALA A 347 -28.85 7.48 8.84
CA ALA A 347 -27.59 7.83 9.49
C ALA A 347 -27.02 6.61 10.21
N MET A 348 -25.75 6.31 9.99
CA MET A 348 -25.10 5.11 10.53
C MET A 348 -23.96 5.48 11.46
N ASN A 349 -23.82 4.73 12.54
CA ASN A 349 -22.62 4.64 13.34
C ASN A 349 -22.11 3.20 13.30
N PHE A 350 -20.78 3.04 13.19
CA PHE A 350 -20.18 1.73 13.00
C PHE A 350 -18.81 1.65 13.67
N ARG A 351 -18.57 0.55 14.38
CA ARG A 351 -17.26 0.22 14.93
C ARG A 351 -16.96 -1.24 14.66
N ALA A 352 -15.82 -1.51 14.04
CA ALA A 352 -15.46 -2.88 13.69
C ALA A 352 -13.96 -3.14 13.77
N GLN A 353 -13.64 -4.42 13.96
CA GLN A 353 -12.33 -5.00 13.74
C GLN A 353 -12.37 -5.84 12.47
N VAL A 354 -11.47 -5.56 11.55
CA VAL A 354 -11.38 -6.23 10.25
C VAL A 354 -10.03 -6.89 10.13
N ARG A 355 -10.00 -8.13 9.66
CA ARG A 355 -8.79 -8.88 9.34
C ARG A 355 -8.90 -9.44 7.93
N VAL A 356 -7.86 -9.23 7.12
CA VAL A 356 -7.75 -9.79 5.78
C VAL A 356 -6.48 -10.65 5.73
N PRO A 357 -6.58 -11.98 5.83
CA PRO A 357 -5.44 -12.87 5.72
C PRO A 357 -4.90 -12.89 4.28
N PRO A 358 -3.64 -13.30 4.06
CA PRO A 358 -3.10 -13.52 2.72
C PRO A 358 -3.88 -14.63 2.01
N GLY A 359 -3.92 -14.59 0.68
CA GLY A 359 -4.62 -15.61 -0.12
C GLY A 359 -4.98 -15.13 -1.52
N LYS A 360 -5.36 -16.06 -2.40
CA LYS A 360 -5.71 -15.82 -3.82
C LYS A 360 -7.22 -15.61 -4.05
N GLY A 361 -8.09 -15.83 -3.04
CA GLY A 361 -9.54 -15.64 -3.14
C GLY A 361 -9.93 -14.16 -3.25
N ARG A 362 -11.20 -13.91 -3.62
CA ARG A 362 -11.75 -12.55 -3.70
C ARG A 362 -11.60 -11.83 -2.36
N PHE A 363 -11.37 -10.52 -2.41
CA PHE A 363 -11.18 -9.71 -1.21
C PHE A 363 -12.34 -9.88 -0.20
N ILE A 364 -13.59 -9.80 -0.67
CA ILE A 364 -14.78 -9.92 0.18
C ILE A 364 -14.93 -11.30 0.85
N GLU A 365 -14.44 -12.37 0.23
CA GLU A 365 -14.45 -13.73 0.79
C GLU A 365 -13.38 -13.94 1.87
N ARG A 366 -12.30 -13.15 1.81
CA ARG A 366 -11.18 -13.21 2.77
C ARG A 366 -11.36 -12.30 3.98
N ILE A 367 -12.26 -11.32 3.89
CA ILE A 367 -12.54 -10.41 5.00
C ILE A 367 -13.15 -11.18 6.16
N ASN A 368 -12.54 -11.06 7.33
CA ASN A 368 -13.13 -11.40 8.61
C ASN A 368 -13.39 -10.09 9.34
N LEU A 369 -14.67 -9.79 9.61
CA LEU A 369 -15.09 -8.58 10.31
C LEU A 369 -15.92 -8.96 11.52
N ARG A 370 -15.76 -8.21 12.61
CA ARG A 370 -16.67 -8.21 13.77
C ARG A 370 -16.87 -6.77 14.19
N GLY A 371 -18.12 -6.40 14.39
CA GLY A 371 -18.44 -5.02 14.73
C GLY A 371 -19.87 -4.81 15.20
N ASP A 372 -20.06 -3.63 15.75
CA ASP A 372 -21.36 -3.11 16.18
C ASP A 372 -21.79 -1.99 15.24
N PHE A 373 -23.07 -1.94 14.94
CA PHE A 373 -23.64 -0.87 14.15
C PHE A 373 -24.95 -0.35 14.75
N GLY A 374 -25.23 0.90 14.49
CA GLY A 374 -26.50 1.54 14.75
C GLY A 374 -26.91 2.37 13.53
N ILE A 375 -28.18 2.35 13.18
CA ILE A 375 -28.75 3.13 12.09
C ILE A 375 -29.95 3.87 12.62
N ASP A 376 -29.86 5.19 12.58
CA ASP A 376 -30.95 6.07 12.98
C ASP A 376 -31.76 6.49 11.76
N ALA A 377 -33.09 6.64 11.94
CA ALA A 377 -34.02 7.02 10.88
C ALA A 377 -33.87 6.15 9.62
N ALA A 378 -33.84 4.82 9.83
CA ALA A 378 -33.71 3.86 8.74
C ALA A 378 -34.99 3.80 7.91
N SER A 379 -34.86 3.89 6.58
CA SER A 379 -35.95 3.78 5.62
C SER A 379 -35.59 2.79 4.52
N PHE A 380 -36.51 1.85 4.24
CA PHE A 380 -36.34 0.90 3.14
C PHE A 380 -36.77 1.51 1.82
N ILE A 381 -35.94 1.43 0.80
CA ILE A 381 -36.24 1.98 -0.53
C ILE A 381 -37.14 1.02 -1.33
N HIS A 382 -37.11 -0.27 -1.03
CA HIS A 382 -37.96 -1.23 -1.75
C HIS A 382 -39.44 -1.03 -1.35
N PRO A 383 -40.34 -0.68 -2.30
CA PRO A 383 -41.73 -0.31 -1.98
C PRO A 383 -42.48 -1.37 -1.17
N THR A 384 -42.31 -2.66 -1.53
CA THR A 384 -42.96 -3.76 -0.82
C THR A 384 -42.46 -3.96 0.61
N THR A 385 -41.20 -3.67 0.87
CA THR A 385 -40.61 -3.77 2.22
C THR A 385 -41.05 -2.58 3.06
N GLN A 386 -41.01 -1.38 2.49
CA GLN A 386 -41.45 -0.16 3.14
C GLN A 386 -42.94 -0.25 3.48
N GLU A 387 -43.80 -0.65 2.51
CA GLU A 387 -45.25 -0.86 2.72
C GLU A 387 -45.57 -1.85 3.87
N LYS A 388 -44.76 -2.92 4.01
CA LYS A 388 -44.96 -3.87 5.12
C LYS A 388 -44.56 -3.30 6.48
N VAL A 389 -43.48 -2.49 6.51
CA VAL A 389 -43.05 -1.77 7.72
C VAL A 389 -44.11 -0.71 8.09
N ASP A 390 -44.62 0.01 7.10
CA ASP A 390 -45.67 1.01 7.27
C ASP A 390 -46.97 0.37 7.78
N ASN A 391 -47.37 -0.76 7.23
CA ASN A 391 -48.52 -1.54 7.69
C ASN A 391 -48.36 -2.05 9.14
N LEU A 392 -47.17 -2.47 9.54
CA LEU A 392 -46.86 -2.83 10.93
C LEU A 392 -47.00 -1.63 11.86
N SER A 393 -46.51 -0.48 11.44
CA SER A 393 -46.61 0.78 12.19
C SER A 393 -48.04 1.24 12.34
N GLN A 394 -48.84 1.22 11.26
CA GLN A 394 -50.29 1.59 11.30
C GLN A 394 -51.09 0.68 12.21
N LEU A 395 -50.79 -0.61 12.21
CA LEU A 395 -51.43 -1.55 13.14
C LEU A 395 -51.08 -1.26 14.59
N ALA A 396 -49.86 -0.86 14.85
CA ALA A 396 -49.37 -0.53 16.18
C ALA A 396 -50.01 0.78 16.72
N GLN A 397 -50.49 1.69 15.86
CA GLN A 397 -51.02 3.00 16.22
C GLN A 397 -52.55 3.08 16.29
N ASP A 398 -53.29 1.96 16.32
CA ASP A 398 -54.75 1.94 16.43
C ASP A 398 -55.49 2.64 15.26
N GLY A 399 -54.94 2.61 14.04
CA GLY A 399 -55.59 3.15 12.84
C GLY A 399 -55.78 4.66 12.81
N LYS A 400 -55.04 5.43 13.61
CA LYS A 400 -54.94 6.87 13.42
C LYS A 400 -54.07 7.16 12.22
N GLU A 401 -54.65 7.70 11.16
CA GLU A 401 -53.90 8.28 10.04
C GLU A 401 -52.98 9.35 10.60
N ASN A 402 -51.70 9.07 10.62
CA ASN A 402 -50.67 10.10 10.72
C ASN A 402 -50.51 10.69 9.33
N ASP A 403 -50.64 11.99 9.20
CA ASP A 403 -50.45 12.75 7.95
C ASP A 403 -49.01 12.69 7.40
N ASP A 404 -48.08 11.91 8.01
CA ASP A 404 -46.70 11.72 7.57
C ASP A 404 -46.44 10.23 7.27
N PRO A 405 -46.45 9.83 5.98
CA PRO A 405 -46.48 8.42 5.57
C PRO A 405 -45.12 7.72 5.63
N THR A 406 -44.08 8.32 6.19
CA THR A 406 -42.77 7.71 6.30
C THR A 406 -42.56 7.06 7.67
N SER A 407 -43.05 5.81 7.85
CA SER A 407 -42.63 5.02 9.00
C SER A 407 -41.15 4.72 8.94
N VAL A 408 -40.44 5.44 9.75
CA VAL A 408 -39.00 5.29 9.92
C VAL A 408 -38.77 4.15 10.90
N VAL A 409 -37.90 3.21 10.54
CA VAL A 409 -37.40 2.21 11.47
C VAL A 409 -36.43 2.92 12.43
N GLU A 410 -36.77 2.95 13.70
CA GLU A 410 -35.97 3.60 14.73
C GLU A 410 -35.05 2.59 15.42
N ASN A 411 -33.91 3.06 15.87
CA ASN A 411 -32.93 2.30 16.68
C ASN A 411 -32.53 0.95 16.06
N LEU A 412 -32.40 0.88 14.74
CA LEU A 412 -31.85 -0.32 14.11
C LEU A 412 -30.41 -0.49 14.52
N LYS A 413 -30.11 -1.49 15.32
CA LYS A 413 -28.77 -1.78 15.82
C LYS A 413 -28.52 -3.26 15.92
N GLY A 414 -27.26 -3.63 15.92
CA GLY A 414 -26.89 -5.04 16.06
C GLY A 414 -25.40 -5.26 16.07
N HIS A 415 -25.07 -6.51 16.32
CA HIS A 415 -23.73 -7.03 16.18
C HIS A 415 -23.63 -7.82 14.87
N VAL A 416 -22.58 -7.57 14.09
CA VAL A 416 -22.35 -8.24 12.82
C VAL A 416 -20.97 -8.92 12.80
N ALA A 417 -20.95 -10.17 12.35
CA ALA A 417 -19.74 -10.89 12.02
C ALA A 417 -19.76 -11.27 10.53
N LEU A 418 -18.75 -10.85 9.78
CA LEU A 418 -18.59 -11.20 8.37
C LEU A 418 -17.48 -12.24 8.21
N ASN A 419 -17.77 -13.35 7.56
CA ASN A 419 -16.82 -14.38 7.20
C ASN A 419 -17.26 -15.03 5.88
N GLN A 420 -16.33 -15.27 4.95
CA GLN A 420 -16.61 -15.90 3.64
C GLN A 420 -17.78 -15.24 2.88
N ALA A 421 -17.85 -13.90 2.92
CA ALA A 421 -18.91 -13.09 2.34
C ALA A 421 -20.32 -13.35 2.93
N ILE A 422 -20.43 -13.97 4.11
CA ILE A 422 -21.67 -14.16 4.86
C ILE A 422 -21.62 -13.28 6.11
N ALA A 423 -22.57 -12.34 6.19
CA ALA A 423 -22.80 -11.53 7.38
C ALA A 423 -23.74 -12.28 8.32
N THR A 424 -23.31 -12.52 9.54
CA THR A 424 -24.10 -13.12 10.61
C THR A 424 -24.44 -12.04 11.63
N PHE A 425 -25.74 -11.88 11.92
CA PHE A 425 -26.26 -10.95 12.91
C PHE A 425 -26.66 -11.74 14.16
N SER A 426 -26.19 -11.37 15.35
CA SER A 426 -26.55 -12.03 16.61
C SER A 426 -27.62 -11.29 17.41
N ASP A 427 -27.61 -9.96 17.38
CA ASP A 427 -28.47 -9.11 18.20
C ASP A 427 -29.08 -7.97 17.40
N LEU A 428 -29.68 -8.30 16.27
CA LEU A 428 -30.34 -7.30 15.44
C LEU A 428 -31.64 -6.86 16.11
N SER A 429 -31.78 -5.59 16.47
CA SER A 429 -32.97 -5.03 17.06
C SER A 429 -33.39 -3.73 16.35
N PHE A 430 -34.70 -3.52 16.20
CA PHE A 430 -35.22 -2.27 15.69
C PHE A 430 -36.64 -2.06 16.23
N SER A 431 -37.03 -0.82 16.32
CA SER A 431 -38.40 -0.44 16.70
C SER A 431 -39.13 0.21 15.53
N VAL A 432 -40.39 -0.09 15.44
CA VAL A 432 -41.36 0.67 14.67
C VAL A 432 -42.44 1.16 15.64
N PRO A 433 -43.20 2.21 15.36
CA PRO A 433 -44.24 2.67 16.28
C PRO A 433 -45.19 1.53 16.70
N GLY A 434 -45.15 1.16 18.01
CA GLY A 434 -46.00 0.12 18.61
C GLY A 434 -45.42 -1.31 18.57
N ALA A 435 -44.22 -1.54 18.05
CA ALA A 435 -43.60 -2.87 18.04
C ALA A 435 -42.07 -2.81 18.11
N LEU A 436 -41.49 -3.78 18.81
CA LEU A 436 -40.04 -3.99 18.91
C LEU A 436 -39.70 -5.35 18.32
N ALA A 437 -38.76 -5.37 17.35
CA ALA A 437 -38.26 -6.59 16.76
C ALA A 437 -36.85 -6.94 17.30
N HIS A 438 -36.67 -8.22 17.59
CA HIS A 438 -35.34 -8.81 17.89
C HIS A 438 -35.11 -9.96 16.94
N MET A 439 -34.02 -9.88 16.17
CA MET A 439 -33.72 -10.85 15.13
C MET A 439 -32.26 -11.33 15.18
N HIS A 440 -32.03 -12.48 14.60
CA HIS A 440 -30.71 -13.04 14.37
C HIS A 440 -30.71 -13.84 13.05
N GLY A 441 -29.55 -14.11 12.49
CA GLY A 441 -29.47 -14.89 11.27
C GLY A 441 -28.38 -14.40 10.33
N THR A 442 -28.55 -14.65 9.02
CA THR A 442 -27.49 -14.43 8.04
C THR A 442 -27.97 -13.66 6.81
N TYR A 443 -27.01 -12.95 6.20
CA TYR A 443 -27.14 -12.33 4.90
C TYR A 443 -25.92 -12.62 4.04
N GLY A 444 -26.13 -13.22 2.86
CA GLY A 444 -25.06 -13.49 1.89
C GLY A 444 -24.78 -12.29 1.01
N LEU A 445 -23.61 -11.66 1.15
CA LEU A 445 -23.27 -10.46 0.37
C LEU A 445 -23.17 -10.73 -1.14
N LEU A 446 -22.75 -11.92 -1.53
CA LEU A 446 -22.62 -12.31 -2.94
C LEU A 446 -23.90 -12.96 -3.50
N THR A 447 -24.61 -13.74 -2.68
CA THR A 447 -25.81 -14.46 -3.07
C THR A 447 -27.07 -13.65 -2.89
N GLN A 448 -27.01 -12.58 -2.10
CA GLN A 448 -28.16 -11.75 -1.66
C GLN A 448 -29.23 -12.54 -0.89
N GLN A 449 -28.91 -13.72 -0.40
CA GLN A 449 -29.82 -14.53 0.39
C GLN A 449 -29.97 -13.98 1.80
N ILE A 450 -31.23 -13.91 2.26
CA ILE A 450 -31.61 -13.49 3.60
C ILE A 450 -32.13 -14.73 4.33
N ASP A 451 -31.70 -14.95 5.56
CA ASP A 451 -32.21 -15.95 6.47
C ASP A 451 -32.14 -15.41 7.90
N LEU A 452 -33.20 -14.65 8.26
CA LEU A 452 -33.30 -14.00 9.57
C LEU A 452 -34.50 -14.57 10.33
N HIS A 453 -34.26 -14.88 11.57
CA HIS A 453 -35.25 -15.41 12.53
C HIS A 453 -35.36 -14.50 13.73
N GLY A 454 -36.51 -14.47 14.40
CA GLY A 454 -36.61 -13.65 15.59
C GLY A 454 -38.02 -13.53 16.15
N THR A 455 -38.20 -12.49 16.92
CA THR A 455 -39.45 -12.20 17.61
C THR A 455 -39.87 -10.76 17.42
N LEU A 456 -41.17 -10.55 17.28
CA LEU A 456 -41.83 -9.25 17.28
C LEU A 456 -42.59 -9.11 18.57
N GLN A 457 -42.24 -8.14 19.41
CA GLN A 457 -42.93 -7.80 20.63
C GLN A 457 -43.88 -6.60 20.38
N LEU A 458 -45.18 -6.80 20.57
CA LEU A 458 -46.16 -5.77 20.37
C LEU A 458 -46.44 -4.99 21.66
N ASP A 459 -46.59 -3.66 21.58
CA ASP A 459 -46.93 -2.81 22.73
C ASP A 459 -48.34 -3.07 23.22
N ASN A 460 -48.55 -2.97 24.55
CA ASN A 460 -49.81 -3.28 25.24
C ASN A 460 -51.05 -2.46 24.79
N LYS A 461 -50.92 -1.45 23.95
CA LYS A 461 -52.01 -0.59 23.48
C LYS A 461 -52.78 -1.15 22.29
N LEU A 462 -52.30 -2.23 21.67
CA LEU A 462 -52.89 -2.83 20.46
C LEU A 462 -54.13 -3.70 20.68
N SER A 463 -54.51 -3.99 21.93
CA SER A 463 -55.55 -4.96 22.24
C SER A 463 -56.99 -4.44 22.16
N LYS A 464 -57.25 -3.19 21.78
CA LYS A 464 -58.61 -2.59 21.87
C LYS A 464 -59.05 -1.80 20.64
N GLY A 465 -58.96 -2.31 19.43
CA GLY A 465 -59.72 -1.58 18.45
C GLY A 465 -59.44 -1.59 16.98
N SER A 466 -58.85 -2.59 16.36
CA SER A 466 -58.72 -2.56 14.89
C SER A 466 -59.75 -3.45 14.18
N LYS A 467 -60.83 -2.85 13.73
CA LYS A 467 -61.65 -3.38 12.64
C LYS A 467 -61.17 -2.75 11.33
N GLY A 468 -60.27 -3.40 10.64
CA GLY A 468 -60.12 -3.05 9.26
C GLY A 468 -58.82 -2.87 8.56
N VAL A 469 -57.76 -3.64 8.80
CA VAL A 469 -56.70 -3.75 7.80
C VAL A 469 -56.23 -5.21 7.68
N LYS A 470 -56.58 -5.85 6.57
CA LYS A 470 -56.14 -7.20 6.22
C LYS A 470 -54.91 -7.15 5.36
N SER A 471 -53.70 -6.96 5.92
CA SER A 471 -52.47 -7.13 5.19
C SER A 471 -52.05 -8.62 5.12
N VAL A 472 -51.27 -9.00 4.11
CA VAL A 472 -50.86 -10.40 3.89
C VAL A 472 -50.05 -10.96 5.07
N LEU A 473 -49.30 -10.14 5.79
CA LEU A 473 -48.59 -10.53 7.02
C LEU A 473 -49.57 -10.84 8.17
N LEU A 474 -50.62 -10.04 8.33
CA LEU A 474 -51.64 -10.25 9.34
C LEU A 474 -52.48 -11.49 9.07
N LYS A 475 -52.76 -11.85 7.82
CA LYS A 475 -53.47 -13.10 7.54
C LYS A 475 -52.75 -14.33 8.07
N SER A 476 -51.43 -14.30 8.06
CA SER A 476 -50.61 -15.40 8.58
C SER A 476 -50.47 -15.37 10.11
N VAL A 477 -50.57 -14.18 10.74
CA VAL A 477 -50.43 -13.97 12.19
C VAL A 477 -51.75 -13.84 12.92
N GLU A 478 -52.85 -13.49 12.23
CA GLU A 478 -54.20 -13.28 12.77
C GLU A 478 -54.74 -14.43 13.67
N PRO A 479 -54.49 -15.73 13.37
CA PRO A 479 -54.93 -16.82 14.24
C PRO A 479 -54.25 -16.80 15.61
N PHE A 480 -53.01 -16.25 15.69
CA PHE A 480 -52.25 -16.19 16.92
C PHE A 480 -52.56 -14.94 17.75
N LEU A 481 -52.83 -13.80 17.07
CA LEU A 481 -53.21 -12.55 17.74
C LEU A 481 -54.58 -12.60 18.44
N LYS A 482 -55.47 -13.48 18.03
CA LYS A 482 -56.84 -13.61 18.59
C LYS A 482 -56.88 -14.40 19.89
N LYS A 483 -55.82 -15.05 20.32
CA LYS A 483 -55.86 -16.05 21.40
C LYS A 483 -55.23 -15.67 22.74
N LYS A 484 -54.48 -14.55 22.88
CA LYS A 484 -53.81 -14.23 24.15
C LYS A 484 -53.73 -12.73 24.49
N ASN A 485 -53.75 -12.47 25.80
CA ASN A 485 -53.67 -11.17 26.48
C ASN A 485 -52.24 -10.64 26.59
N LYS A 486 -52.10 -9.29 26.44
CA LYS A 486 -51.00 -8.43 26.91
C LYS A 486 -49.55 -8.84 26.57
N GLY A 487 -48.91 -8.10 25.68
CA GLY A 487 -47.46 -8.21 25.39
C GLY A 487 -47.09 -9.45 24.55
N GLU A 488 -47.84 -9.73 23.49
CA GLU A 488 -47.65 -10.96 22.71
C GLU A 488 -46.35 -10.91 21.91
N ILE A 489 -45.52 -11.92 22.11
CA ILE A 489 -44.32 -12.18 21.35
C ILE A 489 -44.67 -13.09 20.16
N VAL A 490 -44.48 -12.59 18.95
CA VAL A 490 -44.76 -13.31 17.71
C VAL A 490 -43.42 -13.77 17.08
N PRO A 491 -43.20 -15.08 16.88
CA PRO A 491 -42.02 -15.54 16.17
C PRO A 491 -42.13 -15.19 14.68
N ILE A 492 -41.13 -14.54 14.15
CA ILE A 492 -41.09 -14.08 12.75
C ILE A 492 -39.84 -14.58 12.03
N LYS A 493 -39.98 -14.81 10.73
CA LYS A 493 -38.89 -15.17 9.82
C LYS A 493 -38.90 -14.27 8.60
N VAL A 494 -37.70 -13.82 8.20
CA VAL A 494 -37.45 -13.13 6.92
C VAL A 494 -36.46 -13.97 6.11
N GLY A 495 -36.92 -14.43 4.95
CA GLY A 495 -36.12 -15.28 4.06
C GLY A 495 -36.17 -14.80 2.61
N GLY A 496 -35.67 -15.63 1.70
CA GLY A 496 -35.60 -15.32 0.26
C GLY A 496 -34.37 -14.56 -0.15
N THR A 497 -34.49 -13.67 -1.13
CA THR A 497 -33.42 -12.82 -1.58
C THR A 497 -33.72 -11.34 -1.36
N PHE A 498 -32.70 -10.52 -1.38
CA PHE A 498 -32.90 -9.07 -1.26
C PHE A 498 -33.91 -8.50 -2.25
N ARG A 499 -33.96 -8.98 -3.48
CA ARG A 499 -34.93 -8.55 -4.51
C ARG A 499 -36.32 -9.13 -4.33
N GLN A 500 -36.44 -10.29 -3.68
CA GLN A 500 -37.67 -11.00 -3.43
C GLN A 500 -37.70 -11.54 -1.99
N PRO A 501 -37.85 -10.64 -1.00
CA PRO A 501 -37.90 -11.06 0.39
C PRO A 501 -39.24 -11.76 0.72
N SER A 502 -39.14 -12.85 1.47
CA SER A 502 -40.30 -13.57 2.01
C SER A 502 -40.40 -13.32 3.51
N TYR A 503 -41.64 -13.14 3.98
CA TYR A 503 -41.93 -12.88 5.38
C TYR A 503 -42.93 -13.91 5.88
N GLY A 504 -42.73 -14.46 7.07
CA GLY A 504 -43.59 -15.49 7.62
C GLY A 504 -43.45 -15.61 9.14
N LEU A 505 -44.24 -16.53 9.68
CA LEU A 505 -44.06 -16.97 11.07
C LEU A 505 -42.92 -17.98 11.13
N ASP A 506 -42.13 -17.88 12.16
CA ASP A 506 -41.08 -18.88 12.47
C ASP A 506 -41.74 -20.01 13.27
N VAL A 507 -42.51 -20.85 12.59
CA VAL A 507 -43.14 -22.00 13.22
C VAL A 507 -42.14 -23.16 13.13
N ILE A 508 -41.50 -23.47 14.25
CA ILE A 508 -40.73 -24.71 14.36
C ILE A 508 -41.70 -25.85 14.20
N PRO A 509 -41.51 -26.80 13.24
CA PRO A 509 -42.38 -27.96 13.10
C PRO A 509 -42.32 -28.89 14.32
#